data_2436f402a632d0dc72a847b6a6fba5da
#
_entry.id   2436f402a632d0dc72a847b6a6fba5da
#
_cell.length_a   1.000
_cell.length_b   1.000
_cell.length_c   1.000
_cell.angle_alpha   90.00
_cell.angle_beta   90.00
_cell.angle_gamma   90.00
#
_symmetry.space_group_name_H-M   'P 1'
#
loop_
_entity.id
_entity.type
_entity.pdbx_description
1 polymer ?
#
loop_
_entity_poly.entity_id
_entity_poly.type
_entity_poly.pdbx_seq_one_letter_code
_entity_poly.pdbx_strand_id
1 'polypeptide(L)'
;MQRRLVVSAMSALVLGLGAFSQAYAFQEGQDWVKLEHPMENAQGTLIKLWSYACPFCYKFDVGVDPQVMPRIEKEAGLKFKPVHLESKGDYGRVASEVLAGVELDDEAHGRSIESSDSLFKKAKNAWYVAYHKKQERWSAGEKAFLQTAADATGLSTEKLLEMGRTPEAQALADEWKKSYEVAKIQGVPAYVVNGKYLIMTKSIRGFDGFVDLVKELAKK
;
A
#
# COMPACT_ATOMS: atom_id res chain seq x y z
N MET A 1 0.27 -83.80 -28.60
CA MET A 1 1.01 -82.95 -27.66
C MET A 1 0.67 -81.48 -27.93
N GLN A 2 -0.27 -80.89 -27.18
CA GLN A 2 -0.68 -79.49 -27.32
C GLN A 2 -0.03 -78.65 -26.22
N ARG A 3 0.81 -77.70 -26.60
CA ARG A 3 1.40 -76.72 -25.70
C ARG A 3 0.43 -75.51 -25.57
N ARG A 4 -0.13 -75.28 -24.38
CA ARG A 4 -0.92 -74.10 -24.03
C ARG A 4 0.04 -72.96 -23.70
N LEU A 5 -0.04 -71.90 -24.44
CA LEU A 5 0.60 -70.62 -24.12
C LEU A 5 -0.30 -69.86 -23.15
N VAL A 6 0.24 -69.60 -21.96
CA VAL A 6 -0.39 -68.65 -20.97
C VAL A 6 0.13 -67.26 -21.24
N VAL A 7 -0.75 -66.39 -21.66
CA VAL A 7 -0.45 -64.94 -21.81
C VAL A 7 -0.81 -64.29 -20.49
N SER A 8 0.21 -63.87 -19.74
CA SER A 8 0.03 -63.08 -18.54
C SER A 8 -0.14 -61.58 -18.95
N ALA A 9 -1.34 -61.02 -18.73
CA ALA A 9 -1.60 -59.60 -18.87
C ALA A 9 -1.09 -58.87 -17.62
N MET A 10 -0.02 -58.09 -17.76
CA MET A 10 0.46 -57.15 -16.74
C MET A 10 -0.36 -55.87 -16.86
N SER A 11 -1.30 -55.64 -15.95
CA SER A 11 -2.00 -54.38 -15.78
C SER A 11 -1.07 -53.39 -15.07
N ALA A 12 -0.56 -52.41 -15.80
CA ALA A 12 0.19 -51.28 -15.23
C ALA A 12 -0.79 -50.27 -14.58
N LEU A 13 -0.81 -50.28 -13.25
CA LEU A 13 -1.54 -49.29 -12.47
C LEU A 13 -0.75 -47.96 -12.48
N VAL A 14 -1.11 -47.01 -13.33
CA VAL A 14 -0.54 -45.64 -13.33
C VAL A 14 -1.16 -44.90 -12.17
N LEU A 15 -0.45 -44.86 -11.03
CA LEU A 15 -0.75 -43.94 -9.93
C LEU A 15 -0.38 -42.50 -10.37
N GLY A 16 -1.38 -41.77 -10.84
CA GLY A 16 -1.25 -40.32 -11.08
C GLY A 16 -0.99 -39.61 -9.75
N LEU A 17 0.26 -39.22 -9.48
CA LEU A 17 0.63 -38.28 -8.45
C LEU A 17 0.11 -36.92 -8.87
N GLY A 18 -1.15 -36.63 -8.57
CA GLY A 18 -1.68 -35.27 -8.59
C GLY A 18 -0.93 -34.43 -7.54
N ALA A 19 -0.04 -33.58 -7.99
CA ALA A 19 0.53 -32.53 -7.13
C ALA A 19 -0.62 -31.62 -6.67
N PHE A 20 -1.22 -31.94 -5.52
CA PHE A 20 -2.07 -31.00 -4.82
C PHE A 20 -1.17 -29.85 -4.40
N SER A 21 -1.16 -28.75 -5.16
CA SER A 21 -0.75 -27.45 -4.64
C SER A 21 -1.64 -27.18 -3.43
N GLN A 22 -1.12 -27.38 -2.23
CA GLN A 22 -1.79 -26.95 -1.03
C GLN A 22 -1.90 -25.41 -1.13
N ALA A 23 -3.06 -24.91 -1.51
CA ALA A 23 -3.37 -23.52 -1.41
C ALA A 23 -3.18 -23.16 0.08
N TYR A 24 -2.22 -22.28 0.36
CA TYR A 24 -2.00 -21.79 1.71
C TYR A 24 -3.27 -21.06 2.17
N ALA A 25 -3.92 -21.56 3.19
CA ALA A 25 -5.08 -20.90 3.79
C ALA A 25 -4.57 -19.77 4.72
N PHE A 26 -4.90 -18.53 4.40
CA PHE A 26 -4.55 -17.40 5.25
C PHE A 26 -5.36 -17.43 6.55
N GLN A 27 -4.69 -17.10 7.67
CA GLN A 27 -5.24 -17.26 9.01
C GLN A 27 -5.41 -15.90 9.70
N GLU A 28 -6.60 -15.69 10.29
CA GLU A 28 -6.83 -14.56 11.20
C GLU A 28 -5.92 -14.65 12.42
N GLY A 29 -5.41 -13.51 12.86
CA GLY A 29 -4.44 -13.43 13.95
C GLY A 29 -2.99 -13.66 13.54
N GLN A 30 -2.75 -14.32 12.40
CA GLN A 30 -1.41 -14.58 11.87
C GLN A 30 -1.10 -13.76 10.63
N ASP A 31 -1.92 -13.86 9.59
CA ASP A 31 -1.70 -13.19 8.29
C ASP A 31 -2.47 -11.86 8.20
N TRP A 32 -3.56 -11.76 8.92
CA TRP A 32 -4.39 -10.56 9.02
C TRP A 32 -5.16 -10.53 10.34
N VAL A 33 -5.64 -9.35 10.72
CA VAL A 33 -6.56 -9.18 11.86
C VAL A 33 -7.75 -8.33 11.42
N LYS A 34 -8.93 -8.65 11.94
CA LYS A 34 -10.11 -7.80 11.78
C LYS A 34 -10.01 -6.63 12.76
N LEU A 35 -10.16 -5.41 12.24
CA LEU A 35 -10.17 -4.21 13.06
C LEU A 35 -11.44 -4.18 13.93
N GLU A 36 -11.29 -3.86 15.20
CA GLU A 36 -12.41 -3.64 16.13
C GLU A 36 -13.26 -2.44 15.69
N HIS A 37 -12.57 -1.37 15.26
CA HIS A 37 -13.18 -0.18 14.69
C HIS A 37 -12.75 -0.04 13.22
N PRO A 38 -13.62 -0.41 12.27
CA PRO A 38 -13.33 -0.25 10.85
C PRO A 38 -13.08 1.21 10.48
N MET A 39 -12.20 1.43 9.50
CA MET A 39 -11.98 2.75 8.91
C MET A 39 -13.20 3.14 8.07
N GLU A 40 -13.66 4.38 8.24
CA GLU A 40 -14.80 4.91 7.51
C GLU A 40 -14.46 5.15 6.03
N ASN A 41 -15.47 5.14 5.16
CA ASN A 41 -15.35 5.43 3.73
C ASN A 41 -14.25 4.64 2.99
N ALA A 42 -13.95 3.42 3.45
CA ALA A 42 -12.83 2.61 2.99
C ALA A 42 -13.25 1.36 2.19
N GLN A 43 -14.56 1.16 1.94
CA GLN A 43 -15.04 0.03 1.15
C GLN A 43 -14.53 0.14 -0.30
N GLY A 44 -14.08 -0.99 -0.87
CA GLY A 44 -13.52 -1.02 -2.22
C GLY A 44 -12.09 -0.48 -2.31
N THR A 45 -11.38 -0.34 -1.17
CA THR A 45 -10.01 0.18 -1.16
C THR A 45 -9.02 -0.77 -0.52
N LEU A 46 -7.76 -0.68 -0.99
CA LEU A 46 -6.58 -1.10 -0.25
C LEU A 46 -5.88 0.15 0.27
N ILE A 47 -5.97 0.39 1.56
CA ILE A 47 -5.33 1.54 2.21
C ILE A 47 -3.92 1.15 2.63
N LYS A 48 -2.92 2.01 2.30
CA LYS A 48 -1.56 1.92 2.84
C LYS A 48 -1.32 3.06 3.83
N LEU A 49 -1.11 2.73 5.09
CA LEU A 49 -0.65 3.68 6.10
C LEU A 49 0.87 3.81 6.03
N TRP A 50 1.38 5.02 5.93
CA TRP A 50 2.80 5.28 5.71
C TRP A 50 3.24 6.65 6.23
N SER A 51 4.55 6.89 6.29
CA SER A 51 5.13 8.21 6.54
C SER A 51 6.39 8.41 5.70
N TYR A 52 6.66 9.65 5.27
CA TYR A 52 7.85 9.98 4.48
C TYR A 52 9.15 9.64 5.22
N ALA A 53 9.16 9.71 6.55
CA ALA A 53 10.34 9.41 7.36
C ALA A 53 10.48 7.93 7.74
N CYS A 54 9.58 7.06 7.28
CA CYS A 54 9.58 5.64 7.60
C CYS A 54 10.46 4.83 6.62
N PRO A 55 11.58 4.22 7.06
CA PRO A 55 12.49 3.52 6.16
C PRO A 55 11.88 2.25 5.56
N PHE A 56 11.04 1.53 6.30
CA PHE A 56 10.33 0.35 5.77
C PHE A 56 9.26 0.75 4.77
N CYS A 57 8.55 1.88 5.01
CA CYS A 57 7.59 2.41 4.05
C CYS A 57 8.25 2.74 2.71
N TYR A 58 9.43 3.37 2.75
CA TYR A 58 10.22 3.64 1.55
C TYR A 58 10.66 2.37 0.83
N LYS A 59 11.14 1.34 1.57
CA LYS A 59 11.52 0.05 0.96
C LYS A 59 10.34 -0.63 0.26
N PHE A 60 9.16 -0.61 0.87
CA PHE A 60 7.94 -1.14 0.26
C PHE A 60 7.53 -0.32 -0.97
N ASP A 61 7.58 1.00 -0.89
CA ASP A 61 7.21 1.90 -1.99
C ASP A 61 8.06 1.71 -3.25
N VAL A 62 9.34 1.39 -3.10
CA VAL A 62 10.24 1.19 -4.25
C VAL A 62 10.36 -0.27 -4.69
N GLY A 63 10.14 -1.23 -3.83
CA GLY A 63 10.42 -2.65 -4.09
C GLY A 63 9.20 -3.56 -4.13
N VAL A 64 8.12 -3.22 -3.44
CA VAL A 64 6.93 -4.07 -3.32
C VAL A 64 5.74 -3.47 -4.06
N ASP A 65 5.34 -2.26 -3.72
CA ASP A 65 4.13 -1.63 -4.24
C ASP A 65 4.05 -1.60 -5.77
N PRO A 66 5.11 -1.23 -6.52
CA PRO A 66 5.05 -1.23 -7.97
C PRO A 66 4.79 -2.59 -8.61
N GLN A 67 5.11 -3.68 -7.88
CA GLN A 67 4.90 -5.05 -8.35
C GLN A 67 3.50 -5.58 -8.03
N VAL A 68 2.88 -5.09 -6.96
CA VAL A 68 1.63 -5.67 -6.44
C VAL A 68 0.41 -4.77 -6.62
N MET A 69 0.54 -3.43 -6.53
CA MET A 69 -0.62 -2.53 -6.60
C MET A 69 -1.39 -2.62 -7.91
N PRO A 70 -0.74 -2.61 -9.11
CA PRO A 70 -1.48 -2.76 -10.37
C PRO A 70 -2.21 -4.11 -10.47
N ARG A 71 -1.64 -5.15 -9.88
CA ARG A 71 -2.27 -6.48 -9.85
C ARG A 71 -3.47 -6.50 -8.91
N ILE A 72 -3.34 -5.91 -7.73
CA ILE A 72 -4.42 -5.82 -6.74
C ILE A 72 -5.60 -5.04 -7.32
N GLU A 73 -5.37 -3.90 -7.96
CA GLU A 73 -6.42 -3.14 -8.62
C GLU A 73 -7.13 -3.97 -9.69
N LYS A 74 -6.36 -4.67 -10.53
CA LYS A 74 -6.90 -5.51 -11.61
C LYS A 74 -7.60 -6.77 -11.11
N GLU A 75 -7.00 -7.49 -10.15
CA GLU A 75 -7.41 -8.84 -9.75
C GLU A 75 -8.37 -8.85 -8.56
N ALA A 76 -8.29 -7.86 -7.66
CA ALA A 76 -9.16 -7.73 -6.50
C ALA A 76 -10.22 -6.62 -6.65
N GLY A 77 -10.08 -5.74 -7.65
CA GLY A 77 -11.00 -4.62 -7.89
C GLY A 77 -10.94 -3.55 -6.81
N LEU A 78 -9.84 -3.45 -6.08
CA LEU A 78 -9.64 -2.47 -5.00
C LEU A 78 -8.87 -1.26 -5.51
N LYS A 79 -9.37 -0.05 -5.23
CA LYS A 79 -8.62 1.18 -5.48
C LYS A 79 -7.51 1.33 -4.42
N PHE A 80 -6.28 1.59 -4.85
CA PHE A 80 -5.18 1.89 -3.92
C PHE A 80 -5.34 3.30 -3.33
N LYS A 81 -5.26 3.41 -1.98
CA LYS A 81 -5.39 4.67 -1.24
C LYS A 81 -4.24 4.81 -0.24
N PRO A 82 -3.18 5.58 -0.52
CA PRO A 82 -2.13 5.88 0.45
C PRO A 82 -2.59 6.94 1.46
N VAL A 83 -2.37 6.69 2.74
CA VAL A 83 -2.72 7.56 3.86
C VAL A 83 -1.45 7.91 4.62
N HIS A 84 -1.05 9.18 4.60
CA HIS A 84 0.14 9.66 5.28
C HIS A 84 -0.13 9.90 6.77
N LEU A 85 0.78 9.42 7.62
CA LEU A 85 0.73 9.63 9.08
C LEU A 85 1.73 10.68 9.51
N GLU A 86 1.24 11.72 10.15
CA GLU A 86 2.03 12.87 10.63
C GLU A 86 2.99 12.54 11.79
N SER A 87 2.89 11.36 12.38
CA SER A 87 3.58 10.98 13.62
C SER A 87 5.09 10.73 13.49
N LYS A 88 5.64 10.79 12.28
CA LYS A 88 7.07 10.55 12.03
C LYS A 88 7.66 11.65 11.17
N GLY A 89 8.88 12.09 11.58
CA GLY A 89 9.60 13.20 10.94
C GLY A 89 9.13 14.56 11.43
N ASP A 90 10.02 15.56 11.34
CA ASP A 90 9.81 16.89 11.92
C ASP A 90 8.69 17.69 11.23
N TYR A 91 8.41 17.36 9.95
CA TYR A 91 7.40 18.04 9.12
C TYR A 91 6.18 17.17 8.82
N GLY A 92 5.86 16.19 9.70
CA GLY A 92 4.79 15.23 9.48
C GLY A 92 3.43 15.88 9.21
N ARG A 93 3.04 16.89 9.99
CA ARG A 93 1.76 17.60 9.79
C ARG A 93 1.72 18.33 8.46
N VAL A 94 2.73 19.13 8.15
CA VAL A 94 2.84 19.85 6.88
C VAL A 94 2.84 18.90 5.69
N ALA A 95 3.53 17.76 5.79
CA ALA A 95 3.49 16.73 4.76
C ALA A 95 2.07 16.20 4.54
N SER A 96 1.33 15.89 5.62
CA SER A 96 -0.06 15.40 5.50
C SER A 96 -0.97 16.43 4.84
N GLU A 97 -0.88 17.70 5.23
CA GLU A 97 -1.69 18.78 4.66
C GLU A 97 -1.41 18.98 3.17
N VAL A 98 -0.13 19.08 2.80
CA VAL A 98 0.26 19.24 1.39
C VAL A 98 -0.16 18.03 0.56
N LEU A 99 0.07 16.81 1.07
CA LEU A 99 -0.32 15.59 0.37
C LEU A 99 -1.84 15.49 0.19
N ALA A 100 -2.61 15.86 1.21
CA ALA A 100 -4.07 15.92 1.11
C ALA A 100 -4.52 16.93 0.05
N GLY A 101 -3.91 18.14 0.03
CA GLY A 101 -4.21 19.15 -0.96
C GLY A 101 -3.92 18.73 -2.40
N VAL A 102 -2.76 18.10 -2.64
CA VAL A 102 -2.40 17.62 -3.98
C VAL A 102 -3.16 16.35 -4.37
N GLU A 103 -3.60 15.51 -3.42
CA GLU A 103 -4.49 14.37 -3.70
C GLU A 103 -5.86 14.85 -4.20
N LEU A 104 -6.45 15.85 -3.55
CA LEU A 104 -7.71 16.46 -3.98
C LEU A 104 -7.59 17.11 -5.36
N ASP A 105 -6.46 17.75 -5.66
CA ASP A 105 -6.20 18.30 -6.99
C ASP A 105 -6.03 17.21 -8.05
N ASP A 106 -5.34 16.12 -7.73
CA ASP A 106 -5.22 14.96 -8.61
C ASP A 106 -6.61 14.36 -8.91
N GLU A 107 -7.46 14.21 -7.89
CA GLU A 107 -8.84 13.72 -8.06
C GLU A 107 -9.68 14.66 -8.92
N ALA A 108 -9.62 15.98 -8.66
CA ALA A 108 -10.37 16.98 -9.42
C ALA A 108 -10.00 17.02 -10.90
N HIS A 109 -8.76 16.65 -11.24
CA HIS A 109 -8.26 16.59 -12.62
C HIS A 109 -8.27 15.16 -13.21
N GLY A 110 -8.84 14.19 -12.51
CA GLY A 110 -8.92 12.80 -12.98
C GLY A 110 -7.56 12.09 -13.08
N ARG A 111 -6.52 12.58 -12.38
CA ARG A 111 -5.21 11.95 -12.34
C ARG A 111 -5.21 10.80 -11.34
N SER A 112 -4.79 9.62 -11.80
CA SER A 112 -4.56 8.51 -10.86
C SER A 112 -3.37 8.83 -9.96
N ILE A 113 -3.49 8.52 -8.67
CA ILE A 113 -2.42 8.70 -7.67
C ILE A 113 -1.14 7.92 -8.01
N GLU A 114 -1.25 6.90 -8.85
CA GLU A 114 -0.12 6.09 -9.33
C GLU A 114 0.42 6.56 -10.69
N SER A 115 -0.21 7.52 -11.35
CA SER A 115 0.23 8.04 -12.64
C SER A 115 1.51 8.89 -12.52
N SER A 116 2.24 9.05 -13.62
CA SER A 116 3.47 9.84 -13.65
C SER A 116 3.25 11.35 -13.51
N ASP A 117 2.05 11.82 -13.81
CA ASP A 117 1.63 13.22 -13.71
C ASP A 117 0.99 13.58 -12.37
N SER A 118 0.70 12.59 -11.51
CA SER A 118 0.18 12.82 -10.16
C SER A 118 1.10 13.73 -9.33
N LEU A 119 0.51 14.80 -8.79
CA LEU A 119 1.20 15.71 -7.88
C LEU A 119 1.52 15.02 -6.55
N PHE A 120 0.58 14.19 -6.05
CA PHE A 120 0.78 13.39 -4.85
C PHE A 120 2.01 12.48 -4.98
N LYS A 121 2.09 11.71 -6.07
CA LYS A 121 3.21 10.79 -6.31
C LYS A 121 4.53 11.52 -6.42
N LYS A 122 4.56 12.66 -7.11
CA LYS A 122 5.76 13.49 -7.26
C LYS A 122 6.25 14.02 -5.91
N ALA A 123 5.37 14.62 -5.10
CA ALA A 123 5.71 15.15 -3.78
C ALA A 123 6.18 14.03 -2.83
N LYS A 124 5.42 12.93 -2.74
CA LYS A 124 5.77 11.74 -1.94
C LYS A 124 7.16 11.23 -2.29
N ASN A 125 7.42 10.99 -3.57
CA ASN A 125 8.69 10.43 -4.03
C ASN A 125 9.87 11.38 -3.78
N ALA A 126 9.67 12.69 -3.95
CA ALA A 126 10.70 13.68 -3.69
C ALA A 126 11.14 13.67 -2.22
N TRP A 127 10.18 13.65 -1.29
CA TRP A 127 10.49 13.57 0.14
C TRP A 127 11.12 12.22 0.52
N TYR A 128 10.65 11.10 -0.03
CA TYR A 128 11.26 9.80 0.20
C TYR A 128 12.74 9.76 -0.25
N VAL A 129 13.01 10.23 -1.47
CA VAL A 129 14.38 10.26 -2.01
C VAL A 129 15.27 11.22 -1.18
N ALA A 130 14.77 12.41 -0.85
CA ALA A 130 15.51 13.37 -0.05
C ALA A 130 15.85 12.78 1.34
N TYR A 131 14.85 12.23 2.05
CA TYR A 131 15.04 11.72 3.40
C TYR A 131 15.91 10.46 3.44
N HIS A 132 15.62 9.46 2.57
CA HIS A 132 16.22 8.12 2.68
C HIS A 132 17.49 7.93 1.86
N LYS A 133 17.61 8.60 0.69
CA LYS A 133 18.81 8.49 -0.15
C LYS A 133 19.79 9.62 0.09
N LYS A 134 19.31 10.87 0.12
CA LYS A 134 20.16 12.04 0.27
C LYS A 134 20.46 12.39 1.75
N GLN A 135 19.80 11.68 2.69
CA GLN A 135 19.92 11.92 4.13
C GLN A 135 19.52 13.36 4.53
N GLU A 136 18.63 13.97 3.74
CA GLU A 136 18.13 15.32 4.01
C GLU A 136 17.25 15.33 5.28
N ARG A 137 17.39 16.37 6.09
CA ARG A 137 16.62 16.57 7.33
C ARG A 137 16.03 17.98 7.40
N TRP A 138 16.25 18.78 6.36
CA TRP A 138 15.74 20.14 6.22
C TRP A 138 16.00 21.03 7.45
N SER A 139 17.24 21.00 7.94
CA SER A 139 17.66 21.83 9.08
C SER A 139 17.47 23.34 8.85
N ALA A 140 17.34 23.76 7.59
CA ALA A 140 17.00 25.13 7.22
C ALA A 140 15.51 25.49 7.41
N GLY A 141 14.68 24.55 7.88
CA GLY A 141 13.29 24.77 8.25
C GLY A 141 12.27 24.31 7.20
N GLU A 142 11.00 24.56 7.51
CA GLU A 142 9.83 24.12 6.73
C GLU A 142 9.88 24.55 5.25
N LYS A 143 10.38 25.77 4.97
CA LYS A 143 10.50 26.23 3.59
C LYS A 143 11.41 25.32 2.76
N ALA A 144 12.51 24.83 3.32
CA ALA A 144 13.40 23.89 2.62
C ALA A 144 12.72 22.51 2.39
N PHE A 145 11.92 22.06 3.36
CA PHE A 145 11.10 20.86 3.22
C PHE A 145 10.08 20.99 2.07
N LEU A 146 9.34 22.09 2.04
CA LEU A 146 8.37 22.39 1.00
C LEU A 146 9.02 22.57 -0.38
N GLN A 147 10.21 23.18 -0.45
CA GLN A 147 10.95 23.35 -1.70
C GLN A 147 11.26 22.01 -2.38
N THR A 148 11.52 20.95 -1.60
CA THR A 148 11.72 19.60 -2.14
C THR A 148 10.51 19.09 -2.93
N ALA A 149 9.30 19.33 -2.45
CA ALA A 149 8.08 18.98 -3.17
C ALA A 149 7.78 19.94 -4.32
N ALA A 150 8.06 21.25 -4.12
CA ALA A 150 7.88 22.29 -5.14
C ALA A 150 8.70 21.97 -6.40
N ASP A 151 9.97 21.63 -6.24
CA ASP A 151 10.88 21.27 -7.34
C ASP A 151 10.38 20.04 -8.13
N ALA A 152 9.73 19.10 -7.46
CA ALA A 152 9.24 17.86 -8.09
C ALA A 152 7.88 18.01 -8.76
N THR A 153 7.01 18.84 -8.17
CA THR A 153 5.64 19.06 -8.68
C THR A 153 5.56 20.15 -9.75
N GLY A 154 6.53 21.05 -9.76
CA GLY A 154 6.51 22.27 -10.59
C GLY A 154 5.62 23.38 -10.01
N LEU A 155 5.14 23.21 -8.79
CA LEU A 155 4.36 24.21 -8.06
C LEU A 155 5.27 25.06 -7.16
N SER A 156 4.84 26.27 -6.81
CA SER A 156 5.56 27.06 -5.78
C SER A 156 5.26 26.53 -4.38
N THR A 157 6.14 26.83 -3.42
CA THR A 157 5.92 26.49 -2.00
C THR A 157 4.64 27.13 -1.46
N GLU A 158 4.33 28.36 -1.91
CA GLU A 158 3.12 29.09 -1.54
C GLU A 158 1.87 28.36 -2.07
N LYS A 159 1.92 27.87 -3.32
CA LYS A 159 0.81 27.12 -3.92
C LYS A 159 0.57 25.79 -3.21
N LEU A 160 1.62 25.06 -2.86
CA LEU A 160 1.51 23.83 -2.08
C LEU A 160 0.88 24.07 -0.70
N LEU A 161 1.28 25.15 -0.01
CA LEU A 161 0.67 25.54 1.26
C LEU A 161 -0.78 26.00 1.11
N GLU A 162 -1.09 26.74 0.06
CA GLU A 162 -2.47 27.16 -0.25
C GLU A 162 -3.37 25.92 -0.41
N MET A 163 -2.94 24.94 -1.22
CA MET A 163 -3.69 23.69 -1.45
C MET A 163 -3.87 22.89 -0.15
N GLY A 164 -2.81 22.77 0.65
CA GLY A 164 -2.87 22.04 1.93
C GLY A 164 -3.68 22.72 3.02
N ARG A 165 -3.96 24.02 2.90
CA ARG A 165 -4.74 24.83 3.87
C ARG A 165 -6.21 24.98 3.52
N THR A 166 -6.66 24.42 2.41
CA THR A 166 -8.11 24.39 2.12
C THR A 166 -8.86 23.62 3.20
N PRO A 167 -10.11 23.97 3.52
CA PRO A 167 -10.90 23.22 4.51
C PRO A 167 -10.99 21.73 4.20
N GLU A 168 -11.11 21.37 2.92
CA GLU A 168 -11.19 19.99 2.43
C GLU A 168 -9.88 19.23 2.67
N ALA A 169 -8.73 19.85 2.38
CA ALA A 169 -7.41 19.25 2.62
C ALA A 169 -7.14 19.05 4.12
N GLN A 170 -7.51 20.04 4.94
CA GLN A 170 -7.40 19.93 6.40
C GLN A 170 -8.28 18.80 6.94
N ALA A 171 -9.54 18.70 6.47
CA ALA A 171 -10.44 17.63 6.86
C ALA A 171 -9.91 16.25 6.47
N LEU A 172 -9.32 16.12 5.26
CA LEU A 172 -8.71 14.88 4.79
C LEU A 172 -7.46 14.51 5.62
N ALA A 173 -6.59 15.46 5.92
CA ALA A 173 -5.42 15.24 6.77
C ALA A 173 -5.82 14.84 8.20
N ASP A 174 -6.89 15.42 8.74
CA ASP A 174 -7.44 15.05 10.05
C ASP A 174 -8.11 13.67 10.05
N GLU A 175 -8.74 13.26 8.94
CA GLU A 175 -9.21 11.90 8.74
C GLU A 175 -8.02 10.91 8.74
N TRP A 176 -6.95 11.22 8.01
CA TRP A 176 -5.75 10.40 7.99
C TRP A 176 -5.13 10.21 9.38
N LYS A 177 -5.13 11.26 10.19
CA LYS A 177 -4.63 11.22 11.58
C LYS A 177 -5.33 10.16 12.43
N LYS A 178 -6.63 9.92 12.22
CA LYS A 178 -7.39 8.88 12.94
C LYS A 178 -6.84 7.48 12.69
N SER A 179 -6.23 7.25 11.51
CA SER A 179 -5.63 5.97 11.14
C SER A 179 -4.39 5.60 11.99
N TYR A 180 -3.91 6.51 12.83
CA TYR A 180 -2.81 6.24 13.77
C TYR A 180 -3.15 5.08 14.73
N GLU A 181 -4.40 4.95 15.15
CA GLU A 181 -4.85 3.85 16.01
C GLU A 181 -4.64 2.48 15.35
N VAL A 182 -4.91 2.38 14.05
CA VAL A 182 -4.63 1.16 13.27
C VAL A 182 -3.12 0.91 13.17
N ALA A 183 -2.34 1.98 12.91
CA ALA A 183 -0.88 1.87 12.81
C ALA A 183 -0.22 1.41 14.11
N LYS A 184 -0.81 1.66 15.28
CA LYS A 184 -0.29 1.17 16.57
C LYS A 184 -0.23 -0.36 16.68
N ILE A 185 -1.05 -1.09 15.92
CA ILE A 185 -1.15 -2.55 16.03
C ILE A 185 0.16 -3.23 15.56
N GLN A 186 0.77 -2.74 14.49
CA GLN A 186 2.00 -3.34 13.95
C GLN A 186 3.06 -2.34 13.47
N GLY A 187 2.78 -1.04 13.53
CA GLY A 187 3.60 -0.01 12.91
C GLY A 187 3.28 0.22 11.44
N VAL A 188 4.14 0.94 10.73
CA VAL A 188 4.02 1.22 9.30
C VAL A 188 5.23 0.70 8.52
N PRO A 189 5.06 0.28 7.23
CA PRO A 189 3.82 0.34 6.45
C PRO A 189 2.76 -0.64 6.98
N ALA A 190 1.50 -0.23 6.91
CA ALA A 190 0.36 -1.09 7.22
C ALA A 190 -0.62 -1.06 6.05
N TYR A 191 -1.21 -2.22 5.71
CA TYR A 191 -2.18 -2.33 4.62
C TYR A 191 -3.51 -2.80 5.17
N VAL A 192 -4.59 -2.09 4.83
CA VAL A 192 -5.95 -2.38 5.29
C VAL A 192 -6.87 -2.58 4.10
N VAL A 193 -7.52 -3.73 4.02
CA VAL A 193 -8.49 -4.07 2.98
C VAL A 193 -9.88 -3.67 3.43
N ASN A 194 -10.60 -2.94 2.58
CA ASN A 194 -11.99 -2.49 2.82
C ASN A 194 -12.18 -1.74 4.15
N GLY A 195 -11.11 -1.15 4.69
CA GLY A 195 -11.14 -0.51 6.01
C GLY A 195 -11.33 -1.46 7.20
N LYS A 196 -11.37 -2.78 6.97
CA LYS A 196 -11.76 -3.79 7.97
C LYS A 196 -10.64 -4.76 8.33
N TYR A 197 -9.80 -5.13 7.37
CA TYR A 197 -8.83 -6.22 7.53
C TYR A 197 -7.41 -5.69 7.42
N LEU A 198 -6.72 -5.60 8.56
CA LEU A 198 -5.32 -5.21 8.61
C LEU A 198 -4.44 -6.41 8.28
N ILE A 199 -3.65 -6.30 7.21
CA ILE A 199 -2.67 -7.32 6.82
C ILE A 199 -1.45 -7.23 7.73
N MET A 200 -1.05 -8.35 8.31
CA MET A 200 0.18 -8.44 9.11
C MET A 200 1.38 -8.47 8.17
N THR A 201 2.07 -7.33 8.02
CA THR A 201 3.12 -7.16 7.00
C THR A 201 4.28 -8.16 7.14
N LYS A 202 4.55 -8.63 8.37
CA LYS A 202 5.56 -9.67 8.63
C LYS A 202 5.22 -11.05 8.07
N SER A 203 3.94 -11.32 7.76
CA SER A 203 3.48 -12.58 7.20
C SER A 203 3.42 -12.60 5.67
N ILE A 204 3.67 -11.45 5.01
CA ILE A 204 3.65 -11.35 3.55
C ILE A 204 4.73 -12.26 2.96
N ARG A 205 4.31 -13.21 2.11
CA ARG A 205 5.16 -14.23 1.47
C ARG A 205 5.31 -13.93 -0.01
N GLY A 206 6.17 -12.98 -0.33
CA GLY A 206 6.40 -12.55 -1.71
C GLY A 206 5.20 -11.82 -2.33
N PHE A 207 5.34 -11.47 -3.59
CA PHE A 207 4.34 -10.66 -4.31
C PHE A 207 3.03 -11.42 -4.53
N ASP A 208 3.12 -12.69 -4.95
CA ASP A 208 1.92 -13.51 -5.20
C ASP A 208 1.12 -13.73 -3.93
N GLY A 209 1.79 -14.11 -2.82
CA GLY A 209 1.13 -14.29 -1.53
C GLY A 209 0.46 -13.01 -1.01
N PHE A 210 1.04 -11.84 -1.28
CA PHE A 210 0.41 -10.57 -0.92
C PHE A 210 -0.86 -10.32 -1.75
N VAL A 211 -0.78 -10.50 -3.08
CA VAL A 211 -1.94 -10.33 -3.97
C VAL A 211 -3.06 -11.32 -3.61
N ASP A 212 -2.72 -12.58 -3.38
CA ASP A 212 -3.71 -13.61 -3.05
C ASP A 212 -4.39 -13.35 -1.69
N LEU A 213 -3.63 -12.90 -0.69
CA LEU A 213 -4.20 -12.49 0.61
C LEU A 213 -5.19 -11.32 0.43
N VAL A 214 -4.81 -10.30 -0.32
CA VAL A 214 -5.71 -9.15 -0.58
C VAL A 214 -6.97 -9.60 -1.32
N LYS A 215 -6.86 -10.47 -2.33
CA LYS A 215 -8.01 -11.03 -3.07
C LYS A 215 -8.94 -11.83 -2.17
N GLU A 216 -8.40 -12.60 -1.23
CA GLU A 216 -9.23 -13.33 -0.25
C GLU A 216 -9.98 -12.36 0.67
N LEU A 217 -9.28 -11.36 1.22
CA LEU A 217 -9.87 -10.38 2.14
C LEU A 217 -10.88 -9.45 1.43
N ALA A 218 -10.68 -9.17 0.15
CA ALA A 218 -11.62 -8.34 -0.63
C ALA A 218 -13.01 -8.97 -0.79
N LYS A 219 -13.12 -10.30 -0.63
CA LYS A 219 -14.37 -11.05 -0.75
C LYS A 219 -15.12 -11.21 0.57
N LYS A 220 -14.48 -10.86 1.70
CA LYS A 220 -15.08 -10.90 3.05
C LYS A 220 -15.87 -9.61 3.33
#